data_44f7af8555d2e587cf0b90d54b0ffbbb
#
_entry.id   44f7af8555d2e587cf0b90d54b0ffbbb
#
_cell.length_a   1.000
_cell.length_b   1.000
_cell.length_c   1.000
_cell.angle_alpha   90.00
_cell.angle_beta   90.00
_cell.angle_gamma   90.00
#
_symmetry.space_group_name_H-M   'P 1'
#
loop_
_entity.id
_entity.type
_entity.pdbx_description
1 polymer ?
#
loop_
_entity_poly.entity_id
_entity_poly.type
_entity_poly.pdbx_seq_one_letter_code
_entity_poly.pdbx_strand_id
1 'polypeptide(L)'
;MEELIFFAALLVFAFGLVSALADRSPVTAPMVFVTVGIAAGPLGVALLTVDAASEAVQVIAEITLVLILFSAASTIDLRRLKSEYPIPLRLLGLGLPLMMVLGTLVAAWLFDGAGFWLIALMALILSPTDAALAQAVVRNPHVPADVRDAIGVESGLNDGIALPPIMACIAAAGATGSAPDISHWGVYMLSQIALGLVVGGLTGWLGGVLIDRAATRRWMEPLYQRLASFALAVLCYSLAEELGGYGFIAAFFGGLMLGARTPSVRERIQEFGEAEGQQLALFVFLIFGLAMVPMVVDHFDLRALVYALFSLTLIRMLPVLVSLLGAGLGASTVAFIGWFGPRGIASILYTLILIGELGIPGHERILSVIVLTILLSIFAHGISAIPLSNAYARHIKHTKESSA
;
A
#
# COMPACT_ATOMS: atom_id res chain seq x y z
N MET A 1 -3.36 23.69 10.45
CA MET A 1 -2.75 23.24 9.17
C MET A 1 -1.34 23.80 8.97
N GLU A 2 -1.12 25.10 9.13
CA GLU A 2 0.22 25.71 8.97
C GLU A 2 1.27 25.10 9.91
N GLU A 3 0.92 24.90 11.18
CA GLU A 3 1.80 24.26 12.18
C GLU A 3 2.15 22.82 11.80
N LEU A 4 1.21 22.06 11.25
CA LEU A 4 1.46 20.70 10.77
C LEU A 4 2.44 20.68 9.60
N ILE A 5 2.25 21.58 8.63
CA ILE A 5 3.14 21.70 7.47
C ILE A 5 4.56 22.08 7.92
N PHE A 6 4.66 23.09 8.81
CA PHE A 6 5.97 23.50 9.36
C PHE A 6 6.65 22.34 10.10
N PHE A 7 5.91 21.64 10.97
CA PHE A 7 6.45 20.53 11.76
C PHE A 7 6.88 19.36 10.85
N ALA A 8 6.06 19.01 9.87
CA ALA A 8 6.39 17.97 8.91
C ALA A 8 7.63 18.31 8.08
N ALA A 9 7.74 19.56 7.59
CA ALA A 9 8.90 20.03 6.85
C ALA A 9 10.18 19.99 7.71
N LEU A 10 10.08 20.44 8.96
CA LEU A 10 11.19 20.37 9.91
C LEU A 10 11.63 18.93 10.18
N LEU A 11 10.67 18.01 10.35
CA LEU A 11 10.96 16.59 10.59
C LEU A 11 11.61 15.93 9.38
N VAL A 12 11.10 16.19 8.16
CA VAL A 12 11.71 15.69 6.91
C VAL A 12 13.13 16.22 6.77
N PHE A 13 13.34 17.51 7.00
CA PHE A 13 14.67 18.12 6.95
C PHE A 13 15.62 17.51 7.97
N ALA A 14 15.19 17.43 9.24
CA ALA A 14 16.01 16.87 10.33
C ALA A 14 16.35 15.39 10.10
N PHE A 15 15.36 14.59 9.66
CA PHE A 15 15.59 13.18 9.31
C PHE A 15 16.52 13.03 8.10
N GLY A 16 16.38 13.90 7.10
CA GLY A 16 17.25 13.92 5.92
C GLY A 16 18.73 14.06 6.28
N LEU A 17 19.06 14.89 7.27
CA LEU A 17 20.43 15.09 7.75
C LEU A 17 21.07 13.83 8.37
N VAL A 18 20.24 12.91 8.90
CA VAL A 18 20.68 11.69 9.58
C VAL A 18 20.26 10.40 8.86
N SER A 19 19.66 10.51 7.70
CA SER A 19 19.08 9.37 6.95
C SER A 19 20.08 8.25 6.68
N ALA A 20 21.32 8.59 6.27
CA ALA A 20 22.37 7.60 6.04
C ALA A 20 22.83 6.87 7.33
N LEU A 21 22.65 7.46 8.50
CA LEU A 21 22.87 6.79 9.78
C LEU A 21 21.71 5.87 10.12
N ALA A 22 20.48 6.31 9.85
CA ALA A 22 19.28 5.52 10.02
C ALA A 22 19.32 4.24 9.15
N ASP A 23 19.74 4.33 7.90
CA ASP A 23 19.87 3.20 6.97
C ASP A 23 20.85 2.10 7.45
N ARG A 24 21.77 2.44 8.35
CA ARG A 24 22.70 1.48 8.99
C ARG A 24 22.18 0.89 10.29
N SER A 25 21.03 1.30 10.74
CA SER A 25 20.39 0.91 11.99
C SER A 25 19.05 0.17 11.72
N PRO A 26 18.48 -0.55 12.69
CA PRO A 26 17.16 -1.12 12.56
C PRO A 26 16.02 -0.07 12.61
N VAL A 27 16.35 1.22 12.75
CA VAL A 27 15.37 2.31 12.82
C VAL A 27 15.06 2.78 11.41
N THR A 28 13.81 2.61 10.98
CA THR A 28 13.35 3.03 9.65
C THR A 28 12.66 4.40 9.70
N ALA A 29 12.63 5.11 8.56
CA ALA A 29 11.93 6.39 8.46
C ALA A 29 10.45 6.30 8.91
N PRO A 30 9.65 5.31 8.50
CA PRO A 30 8.28 5.13 9.01
C PRO A 30 8.18 5.03 10.53
N MET A 31 9.10 4.28 11.17
CA MET A 31 9.12 4.19 12.64
C MET A 31 9.33 5.55 13.30
N VAL A 32 10.27 6.34 12.77
CA VAL A 32 10.56 7.69 13.29
C VAL A 32 9.35 8.61 13.14
N PHE A 33 8.77 8.66 11.94
CA PHE A 33 7.65 9.55 11.65
C PHE A 33 6.38 9.19 12.45
N VAL A 34 6.08 7.90 12.61
CA VAL A 34 4.97 7.45 13.47
C VAL A 34 5.24 7.79 14.94
N THR A 35 6.45 7.48 15.44
CA THR A 35 6.80 7.75 16.84
C THR A 35 6.74 9.25 17.15
N VAL A 36 7.29 10.09 16.27
CA VAL A 36 7.25 11.55 16.41
C VAL A 36 5.82 12.07 16.31
N GLY A 37 5.00 11.50 15.41
CA GLY A 37 3.57 11.82 15.32
C GLY A 37 2.83 11.52 16.63
N ILE A 38 3.01 10.33 17.21
CA ILE A 38 2.42 9.97 18.51
C ILE A 38 2.91 10.91 19.62
N ALA A 39 4.22 11.21 19.66
CA ALA A 39 4.81 12.05 20.68
C ALA A 39 4.37 13.53 20.58
N ALA A 40 4.21 14.06 19.38
CA ALA A 40 3.73 15.43 19.16
C ALA A 40 2.21 15.57 19.30
N GLY A 41 1.48 14.46 19.19
CA GLY A 41 0.02 14.40 19.25
C GLY A 41 -0.57 14.37 20.65
N PRO A 42 -1.89 14.12 20.74
CA PRO A 42 -2.65 14.11 22.01
C PRO A 42 -2.16 13.11 23.05
N LEU A 43 -1.54 11.99 22.61
CA LEU A 43 -0.97 10.97 23.50
C LEU A 43 0.38 11.36 24.11
N GLY A 44 1.06 12.34 23.52
CA GLY A 44 2.36 12.82 24.00
C GLY A 44 2.28 14.23 24.59
N VAL A 45 3.01 15.16 23.97
CA VAL A 45 3.10 16.55 24.45
C VAL A 45 1.95 17.45 24.01
N ALA A 46 1.00 16.92 23.22
CA ALA A 46 -0.15 17.63 22.67
C ALA A 46 0.21 18.95 21.95
N LEU A 47 1.35 18.94 21.24
CA LEU A 47 1.84 20.07 20.46
C LEU A 47 0.95 20.32 19.23
N LEU A 48 0.47 19.24 18.60
CA LEU A 48 -0.36 19.27 17.41
C LEU A 48 -1.62 18.44 17.63
N THR A 49 -2.73 18.95 17.11
CA THR A 49 -4.01 18.21 17.04
C THR A 49 -4.47 18.18 15.59
N VAL A 50 -4.70 16.98 15.07
CA VAL A 50 -5.18 16.76 13.70
C VAL A 50 -6.35 15.79 13.76
N ASP A 51 -7.44 16.15 13.10
CA ASP A 51 -8.58 15.27 12.94
C ASP A 51 -8.42 14.46 11.66
N ALA A 52 -8.40 13.13 11.80
CA ALA A 52 -8.30 12.19 10.67
C ALA A 52 -9.49 12.30 9.70
N ALA A 53 -10.66 12.73 10.17
CA ALA A 53 -11.85 12.93 9.36
C ALA A 53 -11.90 14.32 8.70
N SER A 54 -10.94 15.22 8.97
CA SER A 54 -10.94 16.56 8.36
C SER A 54 -10.78 16.49 6.84
N GLU A 55 -11.49 17.36 6.12
CA GLU A 55 -11.44 17.48 4.66
C GLU A 55 -9.99 17.59 4.13
N ALA A 56 -9.15 18.36 4.82
CA ALA A 56 -7.76 18.53 4.42
C ALA A 56 -6.94 17.22 4.50
N VAL A 57 -7.17 16.38 5.53
CA VAL A 57 -6.51 15.08 5.65
C VAL A 57 -7.03 14.13 4.57
N GLN A 58 -8.34 14.15 4.29
CA GLN A 58 -8.96 13.34 3.25
C GLN A 58 -8.39 13.68 1.86
N VAL A 59 -8.35 14.96 1.49
CA VAL A 59 -7.78 15.41 0.19
C VAL A 59 -6.30 15.02 0.07
N ILE A 60 -5.51 15.16 1.14
CA ILE A 60 -4.11 14.71 1.14
C ILE A 60 -4.02 13.21 0.94
N ALA A 61 -4.88 12.43 1.62
CA ALA A 61 -4.91 10.98 1.48
C ALA A 61 -5.28 10.55 0.06
N GLU A 62 -6.31 11.15 -0.54
CA GLU A 62 -6.76 10.88 -1.91
C GLU A 62 -5.64 11.17 -2.92
N ILE A 63 -5.06 12.36 -2.89
CA ILE A 63 -3.96 12.74 -3.81
C ILE A 63 -2.77 11.81 -3.62
N THR A 64 -2.43 11.50 -2.37
CA THR A 64 -1.32 10.59 -2.05
C THR A 64 -1.56 9.20 -2.62
N LEU A 65 -2.78 8.65 -2.43
CA LEU A 65 -3.13 7.33 -2.95
C LEU A 65 -3.10 7.30 -4.47
N VAL A 66 -3.68 8.32 -5.14
CA VAL A 66 -3.64 8.45 -6.61
C VAL A 66 -2.21 8.39 -7.12
N LEU A 67 -1.31 9.17 -6.51
CA LEU A 67 0.09 9.26 -6.95
C LEU A 67 0.88 7.98 -6.67
N ILE A 68 0.70 7.39 -5.50
CA ILE A 68 1.37 6.14 -5.13
C ILE A 68 0.90 5.00 -6.05
N LEU A 69 -0.42 4.83 -6.25
CA LEU A 69 -0.97 3.80 -7.13
C LEU A 69 -0.48 3.98 -8.59
N PHE A 70 -0.55 5.21 -9.11
CA PHE A 70 -0.12 5.51 -10.47
C PHE A 70 1.38 5.29 -10.66
N SER A 71 2.20 5.80 -9.74
CA SER A 71 3.66 5.67 -9.78
C SER A 71 4.06 4.20 -9.67
N ALA A 72 3.58 3.48 -8.66
CA ALA A 72 3.87 2.06 -8.48
C ALA A 72 3.49 1.23 -9.73
N ALA A 73 2.29 1.44 -10.28
CA ALA A 73 1.85 0.76 -11.49
C ALA A 73 2.73 1.10 -12.71
N SER A 74 3.23 2.34 -12.83
CA SER A 74 4.06 2.77 -13.96
C SER A 74 5.44 2.11 -14.00
N THR A 75 5.93 1.60 -12.87
CA THR A 75 7.23 0.89 -12.80
C THR A 75 7.16 -0.52 -13.37
N ILE A 76 5.97 -1.10 -13.49
CA ILE A 76 5.77 -2.50 -13.83
C ILE A 76 5.99 -2.75 -15.31
N ASP A 77 6.85 -3.71 -15.64
CA ASP A 77 7.01 -4.21 -16.99
C ASP A 77 6.09 -5.42 -17.22
N LEU A 78 4.93 -5.16 -17.86
CA LEU A 78 3.94 -6.20 -18.16
C LEU A 78 4.49 -7.37 -19.01
N ARG A 79 5.52 -7.12 -19.82
CA ARG A 79 6.13 -8.16 -20.67
C ARG A 79 6.96 -9.11 -19.82
N ARG A 80 7.74 -8.56 -18.88
CA ARG A 80 8.55 -9.34 -17.95
C ARG A 80 7.70 -10.06 -16.90
N LEU A 81 6.61 -9.44 -16.47
CA LEU A 81 5.73 -10.00 -15.45
C LEU A 81 5.28 -11.43 -15.79
N LYS A 82 4.94 -11.69 -17.03
CA LYS A 82 4.44 -13.01 -17.48
C LYS A 82 5.56 -14.06 -17.66
N SER A 83 6.75 -13.64 -18.09
CA SER A 83 7.84 -14.56 -18.46
C SER A 83 8.87 -14.76 -17.35
N GLU A 84 9.12 -13.73 -16.54
CA GLU A 84 10.23 -13.71 -15.58
C GLU A 84 9.76 -13.74 -14.11
N TYR A 85 8.47 -13.50 -13.83
CA TYR A 85 7.97 -13.37 -12.46
C TYR A 85 6.86 -14.37 -12.08
N PRO A 86 7.10 -15.69 -12.16
CA PRO A 86 6.09 -16.67 -11.79
C PRO A 86 5.73 -16.62 -10.28
N ILE A 87 6.68 -16.23 -9.42
CA ILE A 87 6.48 -16.11 -7.97
C ILE A 87 5.50 -14.99 -7.62
N PRO A 88 5.70 -13.71 -8.06
CA PRO A 88 4.73 -12.65 -7.84
C PRO A 88 3.34 -12.96 -8.38
N LEU A 89 3.23 -13.59 -9.55
CA LEU A 89 1.92 -13.95 -10.11
C LEU A 89 1.16 -14.97 -9.24
N ARG A 90 1.86 -15.91 -8.60
CA ARG A 90 1.24 -16.85 -7.65
C ARG A 90 0.83 -16.13 -6.36
N LEU A 91 1.67 -15.22 -5.85
CA LEU A 91 1.37 -14.42 -4.67
C LEU A 91 0.15 -13.51 -4.87
N LEU A 92 0.07 -12.85 -6.03
CA LEU A 92 -1.04 -11.94 -6.37
C LEU A 92 -2.31 -12.69 -6.77
N GLY A 93 -2.19 -13.76 -7.57
CA GLY A 93 -3.35 -14.48 -8.11
C GLY A 93 -3.99 -15.47 -7.14
N LEU A 94 -3.21 -16.07 -6.25
CA LEU A 94 -3.70 -17.05 -5.26
C LEU A 94 -3.46 -16.56 -3.83
N GLY A 95 -2.26 -16.07 -3.51
CA GLY A 95 -1.88 -15.66 -2.17
C GLY A 95 -2.76 -14.53 -1.65
N LEU A 96 -2.90 -13.43 -2.40
CA LEU A 96 -3.69 -12.26 -2.00
C LEU A 96 -5.17 -12.59 -1.78
N PRO A 97 -5.89 -13.27 -2.69
CA PRO A 97 -7.27 -13.70 -2.43
C PRO A 97 -7.41 -14.61 -1.22
N LEU A 98 -6.48 -15.56 -1.03
CA LEU A 98 -6.49 -16.42 0.15
C LEU A 98 -6.27 -15.64 1.46
N MET A 99 -5.41 -14.61 1.46
CA MET A 99 -5.23 -13.71 2.61
C MET A 99 -6.52 -12.96 2.93
N MET A 100 -7.21 -12.43 1.93
CA MET A 100 -8.49 -11.73 2.10
C MET A 100 -9.55 -12.65 2.70
N VAL A 101 -9.69 -13.87 2.17
CA VAL A 101 -10.65 -14.85 2.67
C VAL A 101 -10.28 -15.32 4.08
N LEU A 102 -9.04 -15.73 4.31
CA LEU A 102 -8.60 -16.20 5.63
C LEU A 102 -8.70 -15.09 6.68
N GLY A 103 -8.30 -13.87 6.33
CA GLY A 103 -8.44 -12.70 7.20
C GLY A 103 -9.90 -12.44 7.58
N THR A 104 -10.81 -12.51 6.62
CA THR A 104 -12.26 -12.35 6.86
C THR A 104 -12.80 -13.46 7.77
N LEU A 105 -12.40 -14.71 7.57
CA LEU A 105 -12.84 -15.84 8.40
C LEU A 105 -12.33 -15.71 9.85
N VAL A 106 -11.06 -15.35 10.04
CA VAL A 106 -10.49 -15.11 11.37
C VAL A 106 -11.16 -13.91 12.06
N ALA A 107 -11.42 -12.84 11.30
CA ALA A 107 -12.14 -11.69 11.83
C ALA A 107 -13.58 -12.03 12.22
N ALA A 108 -14.30 -12.79 11.41
CA ALA A 108 -15.66 -13.24 11.73
C ALA A 108 -15.69 -14.13 13.00
N TRP A 109 -14.64 -14.93 13.21
CA TRP A 109 -14.51 -15.74 14.41
C TRP A 109 -14.20 -14.92 15.68
N LEU A 110 -13.42 -13.84 15.55
CA LEU A 110 -13.01 -13.01 16.71
C LEU A 110 -14.02 -11.91 17.06
N PHE A 111 -14.73 -11.37 16.06
CA PHE A 111 -15.58 -10.17 16.20
C PHE A 111 -17.05 -10.49 15.94
N ASP A 112 -17.66 -11.29 16.84
CA ASP A 112 -19.07 -11.62 16.80
C ASP A 112 -19.92 -10.34 16.85
N GLY A 113 -20.95 -10.27 15.97
CA GLY A 113 -21.91 -9.16 15.94
C GLY A 113 -21.49 -7.95 15.10
N ALA A 114 -20.26 -7.91 14.55
CA ALA A 114 -19.90 -6.90 13.55
C ALA A 114 -20.50 -7.28 12.17
N GLY A 115 -20.93 -6.28 11.40
CA GLY A 115 -21.48 -6.51 10.07
C GLY A 115 -20.46 -7.20 9.14
N PHE A 116 -20.94 -8.17 8.35
CA PHE A 116 -20.06 -8.96 7.45
C PHE A 116 -19.18 -8.08 6.55
N TRP A 117 -19.74 -7.03 5.97
CA TRP A 117 -19.01 -6.15 5.06
C TRP A 117 -17.90 -5.36 5.76
N LEU A 118 -18.11 -4.94 7.01
CA LEU A 118 -17.08 -4.27 7.81
C LEU A 118 -15.94 -5.23 8.20
N ILE A 119 -16.29 -6.47 8.57
CA ILE A 119 -15.32 -7.53 8.86
C ILE A 119 -14.47 -7.84 7.61
N ALA A 120 -15.13 -8.02 6.47
CA ALA A 120 -14.46 -8.25 5.20
C ALA A 120 -13.56 -7.06 4.84
N LEU A 121 -14.07 -5.83 4.94
CA LEU A 121 -13.33 -4.60 4.65
C LEU A 121 -12.06 -4.48 5.49
N MET A 122 -12.13 -4.75 6.80
CA MET A 122 -10.95 -4.78 7.67
C MET A 122 -9.89 -5.77 7.17
N ALA A 123 -10.30 -6.98 6.82
CA ALA A 123 -9.39 -8.00 6.30
C ALA A 123 -8.78 -7.62 4.95
N LEU A 124 -9.57 -7.01 4.07
CA LEU A 124 -9.13 -6.56 2.76
C LEU A 124 -8.13 -5.41 2.86
N ILE A 125 -8.39 -4.40 3.71
CA ILE A 125 -7.48 -3.27 3.97
C ILE A 125 -6.13 -3.76 4.51
N LEU A 126 -6.15 -4.83 5.30
CA LEU A 126 -4.95 -5.43 5.89
C LEU A 126 -4.31 -6.54 5.02
N SER A 127 -4.79 -6.78 3.81
CA SER A 127 -4.21 -7.81 2.92
C SER A 127 -3.05 -7.30 2.06
N PRO A 128 -3.07 -6.10 1.46
CA PRO A 128 -1.94 -5.55 0.70
C PRO A 128 -0.69 -5.37 1.54
N THR A 129 0.47 -5.38 0.88
CA THR A 129 1.79 -5.24 1.51
C THR A 129 2.52 -4.01 1.03
N ASP A 130 3.25 -3.35 1.89
CA ASP A 130 3.86 -2.05 1.67
C ASP A 130 5.28 -2.15 1.10
N ALA A 131 5.50 -1.57 -0.07
CA ALA A 131 6.80 -1.52 -0.71
C ALA A 131 7.81 -0.62 0.05
N ALA A 132 7.34 0.47 0.70
CA ALA A 132 8.22 1.38 1.42
C ALA A 132 8.81 0.73 2.67
N LEU A 133 8.00 -0.02 3.43
CA LEU A 133 8.47 -0.80 4.57
C LEU A 133 9.34 -1.99 4.16
N ALA A 134 9.13 -2.55 2.96
CA ALA A 134 9.94 -3.64 2.41
C ALA A 134 11.28 -3.15 1.81
N GLN A 135 11.51 -1.85 1.65
CA GLN A 135 12.68 -1.27 0.96
C GLN A 135 14.02 -1.76 1.52
N ALA A 136 14.13 -1.90 2.85
CA ALA A 136 15.34 -2.42 3.50
C ALA A 136 15.71 -3.84 3.06
N VAL A 137 14.73 -4.64 2.63
CA VAL A 137 14.91 -5.99 2.10
C VAL A 137 15.17 -5.94 0.58
N VAL A 138 14.36 -5.20 -0.15
CA VAL A 138 14.41 -5.10 -1.62
C VAL A 138 15.72 -4.46 -2.11
N ARG A 139 16.28 -3.51 -1.33
CA ARG A 139 17.58 -2.87 -1.66
C ARG A 139 18.80 -3.62 -1.10
N ASN A 140 18.62 -4.69 -0.32
CA ASN A 140 19.73 -5.41 0.27
C ASN A 140 20.42 -6.30 -0.77
N PRO A 141 21.69 -6.03 -1.15
CA PRO A 141 22.41 -6.78 -2.19
C PRO A 141 22.71 -8.23 -1.80
N HIS A 142 22.63 -8.56 -0.50
CA HIS A 142 22.89 -9.92 -0.01
C HIS A 142 21.66 -10.84 -0.16
N VAL A 143 20.46 -10.30 -0.36
CA VAL A 143 19.25 -11.07 -0.67
C VAL A 143 19.24 -11.42 -2.16
N PRO A 144 18.96 -12.68 -2.58
CA PRO A 144 18.88 -13.05 -3.98
C PRO A 144 17.93 -12.16 -4.79
N ALA A 145 18.32 -11.83 -6.04
CA ALA A 145 17.56 -10.92 -6.90
C ALA A 145 16.10 -11.39 -7.09
N ASP A 146 15.91 -12.69 -7.38
CA ASP A 146 14.58 -13.27 -7.60
C ASP A 146 13.63 -13.07 -6.40
N VAL A 147 14.18 -13.08 -5.18
CA VAL A 147 13.40 -12.86 -3.94
C VAL A 147 13.09 -11.39 -3.76
N ARG A 148 14.06 -10.51 -4.03
CA ARG A 148 13.85 -9.05 -3.96
C ARG A 148 12.82 -8.59 -4.97
N ASP A 149 12.93 -9.07 -6.19
CA ASP A 149 12.00 -8.76 -7.28
C ASP A 149 10.60 -9.32 -6.97
N ALA A 150 10.52 -10.53 -6.39
CA ALA A 150 9.25 -11.11 -5.99
C ALA A 150 8.51 -10.25 -4.97
N ILE A 151 9.21 -9.81 -3.90
CA ILE A 151 8.63 -8.95 -2.86
C ILE A 151 8.29 -7.57 -3.43
N GLY A 152 9.17 -6.98 -4.25
CA GLY A 152 8.96 -5.66 -4.84
C GLY A 152 7.77 -5.62 -5.81
N VAL A 153 7.67 -6.60 -6.71
CA VAL A 153 6.57 -6.69 -7.68
C VAL A 153 5.24 -7.04 -6.98
N GLU A 154 5.26 -7.93 -5.98
CA GLU A 154 4.07 -8.21 -5.17
C GLU A 154 3.54 -6.93 -4.53
N SER A 155 4.40 -6.23 -3.78
CA SER A 155 4.00 -5.01 -3.05
C SER A 155 3.60 -3.86 -3.97
N GLY A 156 4.16 -3.77 -5.19
CA GLY A 156 3.78 -2.73 -6.14
C GLY A 156 2.44 -2.97 -6.85
N LEU A 157 1.97 -4.22 -6.92
CA LEU A 157 0.73 -4.59 -7.63
C LEU A 157 -0.45 -4.86 -6.70
N ASN A 158 -0.19 -5.35 -5.49
CA ASN A 158 -1.26 -5.83 -4.60
C ASN A 158 -2.19 -4.70 -4.14
N ASP A 159 -1.70 -3.47 -4.01
CA ASP A 159 -2.51 -2.31 -3.66
C ASP A 159 -3.59 -2.07 -4.71
N GLY A 160 -3.20 -2.00 -5.99
CA GLY A 160 -4.15 -1.82 -7.08
C GLY A 160 -5.12 -3.00 -7.28
N ILE A 161 -4.67 -4.24 -7.02
CA ILE A 161 -5.52 -5.44 -7.13
C ILE A 161 -6.50 -5.53 -5.96
N ALA A 162 -6.10 -5.09 -4.76
CA ALA A 162 -6.99 -5.09 -3.59
C ALA A 162 -8.04 -3.98 -3.63
N LEU A 163 -7.81 -2.93 -4.39
CA LEU A 163 -8.68 -1.76 -4.42
C LEU A 163 -10.13 -2.05 -4.85
N PRO A 164 -10.41 -2.79 -5.96
CA PRO A 164 -11.78 -3.08 -6.34
C PRO A 164 -12.62 -3.77 -5.26
N PRO A 165 -12.17 -4.85 -4.61
CA PRO A 165 -12.92 -5.47 -3.54
C PRO A 165 -13.04 -4.59 -2.29
N ILE A 166 -12.05 -3.73 -1.97
CA ILE A 166 -12.13 -2.76 -0.88
C ILE A 166 -13.25 -1.76 -1.15
N MET A 167 -13.28 -1.13 -2.33
CA MET A 167 -14.32 -0.17 -2.72
C MET A 167 -15.70 -0.81 -2.71
N ALA A 168 -15.81 -2.05 -3.20
CA ALA A 168 -17.05 -2.80 -3.14
C ALA A 168 -17.55 -3.04 -1.69
N CYS A 169 -16.65 -3.35 -0.77
CA CYS A 169 -17.00 -3.54 0.64
C CYS A 169 -17.37 -2.21 1.34
N ILE A 170 -16.69 -1.09 1.04
CA ILE A 170 -17.05 0.24 1.55
C ILE A 170 -18.49 0.59 1.13
N ALA A 171 -18.79 0.48 -0.15
CA ALA A 171 -20.13 0.77 -0.67
C ALA A 171 -21.19 -0.16 -0.09
N ALA A 172 -20.88 -1.46 0.12
CA ALA A 172 -21.79 -2.41 0.75
C ALA A 172 -22.02 -2.12 2.25
N ALA A 173 -20.99 -1.69 2.96
CA ALA A 173 -21.09 -1.32 4.37
C ALA A 173 -21.87 -0.01 4.57
N GLY A 174 -21.76 0.95 3.63
CA GLY A 174 -22.49 2.22 3.65
C GLY A 174 -23.97 2.11 3.26
N ALA A 175 -24.36 1.04 2.59
CA ALA A 175 -25.76 0.81 2.18
C ALA A 175 -26.67 0.45 3.38
N THR A 176 -27.03 1.45 4.18
CA THR A 176 -27.88 1.28 5.37
C THR A 176 -29.37 1.36 5.01
N GLY A 177 -30.19 0.36 5.42
CA GLY A 177 -31.64 0.51 5.63
C GLY A 177 -32.60 -0.31 4.77
N SER A 178 -32.26 -0.81 3.63
CA SER A 178 -32.95 -1.89 2.92
C SER A 178 -31.90 -2.79 2.31
N ALA A 179 -32.06 -4.11 2.42
CA ALA A 179 -31.16 -5.03 1.73
C ALA A 179 -31.10 -4.57 0.26
N PRO A 180 -29.95 -4.06 -0.22
CA PRO A 180 -29.89 -3.64 -1.60
C PRO A 180 -30.24 -4.86 -2.45
N ASP A 181 -31.02 -4.66 -3.50
CA ASP A 181 -31.15 -5.72 -4.49
C ASP A 181 -29.76 -6.05 -4.98
N ILE A 182 -29.22 -7.15 -4.45
CA ILE A 182 -27.81 -7.57 -4.62
C ILE A 182 -27.45 -7.60 -6.10
N SER A 183 -28.44 -7.87 -6.97
CA SER A 183 -28.23 -7.91 -8.41
C SER A 183 -27.98 -6.52 -9.00
N HIS A 184 -28.78 -5.53 -8.67
CA HIS A 184 -28.63 -4.15 -9.16
C HIS A 184 -27.37 -3.49 -8.57
N TRP A 185 -27.11 -3.70 -7.27
CA TRP A 185 -25.94 -3.17 -6.62
C TRP A 185 -24.63 -3.78 -7.17
N GLY A 186 -24.60 -5.11 -7.38
CA GLY A 186 -23.45 -5.79 -7.96
C GLY A 186 -23.13 -5.33 -9.38
N VAL A 187 -24.17 -5.15 -10.24
CA VAL A 187 -23.99 -4.61 -11.59
C VAL A 187 -23.47 -3.17 -11.56
N TYR A 188 -24.00 -2.33 -10.66
CA TYR A 188 -23.54 -0.95 -10.51
C TYR A 188 -22.07 -0.90 -10.10
N MET A 189 -21.65 -1.67 -9.08
CA MET A 189 -20.25 -1.75 -8.66
C MET A 189 -19.32 -2.25 -9.76
N LEU A 190 -19.70 -3.32 -10.45
CA LEU A 190 -18.93 -3.84 -11.58
C LEU A 190 -18.81 -2.82 -12.72
N SER A 191 -19.86 -2.04 -12.97
CA SER A 191 -19.82 -0.98 -14.00
C SER A 191 -18.86 0.14 -13.63
N GLN A 192 -18.82 0.58 -12.37
CA GLN A 192 -17.88 1.60 -11.90
C GLN A 192 -16.41 1.12 -11.96
N ILE A 193 -16.17 -0.14 -11.56
CA ILE A 193 -14.85 -0.77 -11.66
C ILE A 193 -14.40 -0.85 -13.13
N ALA A 194 -15.29 -1.37 -14.00
CA ALA A 194 -15.00 -1.51 -15.43
C ALA A 194 -14.75 -0.14 -16.09
N LEU A 195 -15.55 0.87 -15.73
CA LEU A 195 -15.40 2.23 -16.25
C LEU A 195 -14.09 2.85 -15.79
N GLY A 196 -13.72 2.72 -14.52
CA GLY A 196 -12.42 3.16 -13.99
C GLY A 196 -11.26 2.52 -14.75
N LEU A 197 -11.31 1.19 -14.97
CA LEU A 197 -10.31 0.47 -15.75
C LEU A 197 -10.20 0.98 -17.19
N VAL A 198 -11.33 1.14 -17.88
CA VAL A 198 -11.34 1.57 -19.28
C VAL A 198 -10.88 3.02 -19.41
N VAL A 199 -11.43 3.93 -18.61
CA VAL A 199 -11.07 5.36 -18.65
C VAL A 199 -9.60 5.55 -18.29
N GLY A 200 -9.14 4.96 -17.18
CA GLY A 200 -7.75 5.05 -16.77
C GLY A 200 -6.79 4.42 -17.78
N GLY A 201 -7.14 3.22 -18.27
CA GLY A 201 -6.35 2.52 -19.28
C GLY A 201 -6.22 3.30 -20.58
N LEU A 202 -7.30 3.89 -21.10
CA LEU A 202 -7.27 4.71 -22.32
C LEU A 202 -6.53 6.04 -22.12
N THR A 203 -6.80 6.74 -21.02
CA THR A 203 -6.15 8.01 -20.70
C THR A 203 -4.65 7.81 -20.48
N GLY A 204 -4.26 6.79 -19.72
CA GLY A 204 -2.85 6.45 -19.49
C GLY A 204 -2.13 5.99 -20.75
N TRP A 205 -2.80 5.19 -21.59
CA TRP A 205 -2.25 4.77 -22.88
C TRP A 205 -2.03 5.95 -23.83
N LEU A 206 -3.06 6.81 -23.98
CA LEU A 206 -2.97 8.00 -24.85
C LEU A 206 -1.92 8.98 -24.33
N GLY A 207 -1.94 9.28 -23.02
CA GLY A 207 -0.96 10.14 -22.38
C GLY A 207 0.46 9.60 -22.54
N GLY A 208 0.67 8.30 -22.34
CA GLY A 208 1.96 7.64 -22.54
C GLY A 208 2.47 7.77 -23.98
N VAL A 209 1.62 7.53 -24.97
CA VAL A 209 1.98 7.72 -26.40
C VAL A 209 2.33 9.18 -26.72
N LEU A 210 1.60 10.13 -26.17
CA LEU A 210 1.85 11.56 -26.39
C LEU A 210 3.16 12.00 -25.74
N ILE A 211 3.41 11.58 -24.50
CA ILE A 211 4.65 11.88 -23.77
C ILE A 211 5.86 11.29 -24.51
N ASP A 212 5.80 10.00 -24.89
CA ASP A 212 6.90 9.33 -25.56
C ASP A 212 7.22 9.97 -26.93
N ARG A 213 6.19 10.34 -27.71
CA ARG A 213 6.35 11.07 -28.98
C ARG A 213 6.94 12.46 -28.80
N ALA A 214 6.45 13.23 -27.81
CA ALA A 214 6.93 14.57 -27.54
C ALA A 214 8.39 14.54 -27.06
N ALA A 215 8.74 13.58 -26.20
CA ALA A 215 10.09 13.39 -25.70
C ALA A 215 11.06 12.98 -26.83
N THR A 216 10.67 12.01 -27.66
CA THR A 216 11.47 11.52 -28.79
C THR A 216 11.70 12.62 -29.84
N ARG A 217 10.73 13.49 -30.07
CA ARG A 217 10.84 14.65 -30.97
C ARG A 217 11.54 15.85 -30.34
N ARG A 218 11.99 15.76 -29.08
CA ARG A 218 12.60 16.86 -28.31
C ARG A 218 11.69 18.09 -28.16
N TRP A 219 10.36 17.89 -28.14
CA TRP A 219 9.38 18.92 -27.86
C TRP A 219 9.16 19.15 -26.39
N MET A 220 9.59 18.20 -25.57
CA MET A 220 9.31 18.15 -24.14
C MET A 220 10.62 18.06 -23.35
N GLU A 221 10.85 19.04 -22.48
CA GLU A 221 12.01 19.05 -21.59
C GLU A 221 11.89 17.99 -20.49
N PRO A 222 13.04 17.50 -19.95
CA PRO A 222 13.06 16.47 -18.92
C PRO A 222 12.23 16.80 -17.66
N LEU A 223 12.18 18.07 -17.25
CA LEU A 223 11.36 18.53 -16.15
C LEU A 223 9.87 18.29 -16.43
N TYR A 224 9.40 18.68 -17.60
CA TYR A 224 8.00 18.54 -17.97
C TYR A 224 7.59 17.09 -18.24
N GLN A 225 8.52 16.18 -18.54
CA GLN A 225 8.23 14.75 -18.62
C GLN A 225 7.81 14.19 -17.26
N ARG A 226 8.45 14.66 -16.18
CA ARG A 226 8.11 14.32 -14.80
C ARG A 226 6.76 14.92 -14.38
N LEU A 227 6.59 16.23 -14.60
CA LEU A 227 5.34 16.93 -14.26
C LEU A 227 4.12 16.39 -15.04
N ALA A 228 4.31 15.97 -16.29
CA ALA A 228 3.23 15.40 -17.09
C ALA A 228 2.77 14.04 -16.57
N SER A 229 3.65 13.22 -15.98
CA SER A 229 3.24 11.96 -15.35
C SER A 229 2.35 12.20 -14.13
N PHE A 230 2.71 13.19 -13.31
CA PHE A 230 1.89 13.63 -12.18
C PHE A 230 0.52 14.15 -12.64
N ALA A 231 0.51 15.07 -13.62
CA ALA A 231 -0.72 15.60 -14.18
C ALA A 231 -1.61 14.50 -14.78
N LEU A 232 -1.00 13.50 -15.44
CA LEU A 232 -1.72 12.37 -16.01
C LEU A 232 -2.35 11.48 -14.94
N ALA A 233 -1.70 11.31 -13.79
CA ALA A 233 -2.28 10.57 -12.66
C ALA A 233 -3.58 11.24 -12.18
N VAL A 234 -3.54 12.55 -11.97
CA VAL A 234 -4.72 13.33 -11.57
C VAL A 234 -5.79 13.32 -12.65
N LEU A 235 -5.41 13.43 -13.94
CA LEU A 235 -6.35 13.35 -15.05
C LEU A 235 -7.06 11.99 -15.14
N CYS A 236 -6.33 10.87 -14.93
CA CYS A 236 -6.94 9.54 -14.90
C CYS A 236 -7.98 9.44 -13.79
N TYR A 237 -7.64 9.91 -12.60
CA TYR A 237 -8.53 9.93 -11.44
C TYR A 237 -9.77 10.79 -11.71
N SER A 238 -9.56 12.08 -11.99
CA SER A 238 -10.67 13.05 -12.12
C SER A 238 -11.61 12.72 -13.29
N LEU A 239 -11.06 12.29 -14.43
CA LEU A 239 -11.89 11.91 -15.57
C LEU A 239 -12.76 10.68 -15.29
N ALA A 240 -12.24 9.72 -14.55
CA ALA A 240 -13.03 8.55 -14.17
C ALA A 240 -14.15 8.92 -13.18
N GLU A 241 -13.86 9.74 -12.16
CA GLU A 241 -14.86 10.23 -11.20
C GLU A 241 -15.99 11.00 -11.92
N GLU A 242 -15.66 11.93 -12.83
CA GLU A 242 -16.61 12.69 -13.63
C GLU A 242 -17.51 11.80 -14.50
N LEU A 243 -17.00 10.66 -14.96
CA LEU A 243 -17.75 9.70 -15.77
C LEU A 243 -18.50 8.64 -14.92
N GLY A 244 -18.41 8.72 -13.60
CA GLY A 244 -19.05 7.79 -12.66
C GLY A 244 -18.31 6.45 -12.50
N GLY A 245 -17.01 6.42 -12.78
CA GLY A 245 -16.13 5.28 -12.49
C GLY A 245 -15.27 5.51 -11.23
N TYR A 246 -14.59 4.49 -10.75
CA TYR A 246 -13.66 4.65 -9.63
C TYR A 246 -12.31 5.25 -10.05
N GLY A 247 -12.02 6.47 -9.60
CA GLY A 247 -10.82 7.24 -9.95
C GLY A 247 -9.53 6.57 -9.49
N PHE A 248 -9.48 5.93 -8.33
CA PHE A 248 -8.28 5.20 -7.86
C PHE A 248 -7.94 4.00 -8.76
N ILE A 249 -8.96 3.29 -9.24
CA ILE A 249 -8.78 2.20 -10.21
C ILE A 249 -8.25 2.77 -11.53
N ALA A 250 -8.78 3.92 -11.95
CA ALA A 250 -8.32 4.58 -13.15
C ALA A 250 -6.87 5.08 -13.02
N ALA A 251 -6.48 5.63 -11.88
CA ALA A 251 -5.10 6.03 -11.62
C ALA A 251 -4.14 4.83 -11.71
N PHE A 252 -4.46 3.69 -11.09
CA PHE A 252 -3.66 2.48 -11.16
C PHE A 252 -3.50 1.95 -12.60
N PHE A 253 -4.59 1.77 -13.34
CA PHE A 253 -4.52 1.29 -14.71
C PHE A 253 -3.92 2.32 -15.68
N GLY A 254 -4.10 3.61 -15.39
CA GLY A 254 -3.44 4.70 -16.11
C GLY A 254 -1.92 4.64 -15.98
N GLY A 255 -1.42 4.46 -14.77
CA GLY A 255 0.00 4.25 -14.49
C GLY A 255 0.57 3.03 -15.22
N LEU A 256 -0.15 1.91 -15.16
CA LEU A 256 0.25 0.66 -15.83
C LEU A 256 0.39 0.84 -17.35
N MET A 257 -0.55 1.56 -17.97
CA MET A 257 -0.51 1.86 -19.41
C MET A 257 0.55 2.90 -19.76
N LEU A 258 0.78 3.90 -18.91
CA LEU A 258 1.89 4.83 -19.07
C LEU A 258 3.23 4.08 -19.11
N GLY A 259 3.51 3.25 -18.10
CA GLY A 259 4.75 2.48 -18.02
C GLY A 259 4.99 1.57 -19.22
N ALA A 260 3.92 1.01 -19.80
CA ALA A 260 3.99 0.19 -21.01
C ALA A 260 4.30 0.99 -22.28
N ARG A 261 4.06 2.31 -22.31
CA ARG A 261 4.13 3.17 -23.52
C ARG A 261 5.23 4.22 -23.50
N THR A 262 6.00 4.33 -22.43
CA THR A 262 7.05 5.36 -22.27
C THR A 262 8.46 4.78 -22.13
N PRO A 263 8.94 3.90 -23.02
CA PRO A 263 10.27 3.29 -22.87
C PRO A 263 11.41 4.32 -22.88
N SER A 264 11.24 5.45 -23.61
CA SER A 264 12.28 6.49 -23.75
C SER A 264 12.45 7.38 -22.53
N VAL A 265 11.44 7.45 -21.66
CA VAL A 265 11.42 8.36 -20.50
C VAL A 265 11.12 7.66 -19.18
N ARG A 266 10.93 6.33 -19.21
CA ARG A 266 10.53 5.51 -18.07
C ARG A 266 11.36 5.79 -16.82
N GLU A 267 12.68 5.74 -16.92
CA GLU A 267 13.60 5.93 -15.79
C GLU A 267 13.36 7.28 -15.09
N ARG A 268 13.21 8.36 -15.85
CA ARG A 268 12.96 9.72 -15.31
C ARG A 268 11.63 9.84 -14.60
N ILE A 269 10.59 9.18 -15.13
CA ILE A 269 9.25 9.16 -14.52
C ILE A 269 9.30 8.36 -13.23
N GLN A 270 10.02 7.22 -13.21
CA GLN A 270 10.18 6.38 -12.04
C GLN A 270 10.95 7.08 -10.92
N GLU A 271 12.11 7.67 -11.22
CA GLU A 271 12.91 8.42 -10.24
C GLU A 271 12.10 9.52 -9.54
N PHE A 272 11.30 10.26 -10.32
CA PHE A 272 10.45 11.31 -9.76
C PHE A 272 9.32 10.72 -8.92
N GLY A 273 8.61 9.71 -9.44
CA GLY A 273 7.51 9.05 -8.73
C GLY A 273 7.96 8.40 -7.42
N GLU A 274 9.16 7.80 -7.37
CA GLU A 274 9.74 7.23 -6.15
C GLU A 274 10.05 8.33 -5.12
N ALA A 275 10.66 9.45 -5.53
CA ALA A 275 11.02 10.53 -4.61
C ALA A 275 9.78 11.22 -4.01
N GLU A 276 8.82 11.61 -4.86
CA GLU A 276 7.58 12.25 -4.42
C GLU A 276 6.69 11.29 -3.63
N GLY A 277 6.59 10.04 -4.08
CA GLY A 277 5.86 8.99 -3.37
C GLY A 277 6.43 8.75 -1.96
N GLN A 278 7.76 8.74 -1.82
CA GLN A 278 8.39 8.58 -0.51
C GLN A 278 8.15 9.78 0.41
N GLN A 279 8.19 11.00 -0.11
CA GLN A 279 7.89 12.20 0.68
C GLN A 279 6.44 12.19 1.18
N LEU A 280 5.48 11.90 0.30
CA LEU A 280 4.07 11.78 0.67
C LEU A 280 3.84 10.65 1.68
N ALA A 281 4.52 9.54 1.51
CA ALA A 281 4.51 8.41 2.43
C ALA A 281 4.91 8.80 3.86
N LEU A 282 6.01 9.55 4.01
CA LEU A 282 6.47 10.01 5.32
C LEU A 282 5.44 10.93 5.98
N PHE A 283 4.78 11.77 5.20
CA PHE A 283 3.71 12.63 5.68
C PHE A 283 2.50 11.81 6.17
N VAL A 284 2.14 10.77 5.44
CA VAL A 284 1.06 9.83 5.83
C VAL A 284 1.41 9.07 7.12
N PHE A 285 2.65 8.62 7.28
CA PHE A 285 3.09 8.00 8.54
C PHE A 285 3.06 8.97 9.72
N LEU A 286 3.37 10.25 9.50
CA LEU A 286 3.24 11.28 10.53
C LEU A 286 1.76 11.47 10.94
N ILE A 287 0.85 11.60 9.97
CA ILE A 287 -0.60 11.71 10.22
C ILE A 287 -1.12 10.47 10.94
N PHE A 288 -0.68 9.28 10.54
CA PHE A 288 -1.05 8.04 11.20
C PHE A 288 -0.73 8.07 12.70
N GLY A 289 0.50 8.44 13.07
CA GLY A 289 0.90 8.57 14.47
C GLY A 289 0.18 9.69 15.21
N LEU A 290 -0.04 10.83 14.55
CA LEU A 290 -0.58 12.05 15.14
C LEU A 290 -2.09 12.00 15.33
N ALA A 291 -2.84 11.42 14.38
CA ALA A 291 -4.30 11.45 14.34
C ALA A 291 -4.95 10.09 14.52
N MET A 292 -4.50 9.05 13.78
CA MET A 292 -5.20 7.77 13.75
C MET A 292 -4.95 6.92 15.00
N VAL A 293 -3.71 6.89 15.50
CA VAL A 293 -3.38 6.14 16.73
C VAL A 293 -4.13 6.70 17.94
N PRO A 294 -4.09 8.02 18.22
CA PRO A 294 -4.85 8.59 19.33
C PRO A 294 -6.37 8.37 19.24
N MET A 295 -6.92 8.40 18.04
CA MET A 295 -8.35 8.25 17.78
C MET A 295 -8.93 6.93 18.30
N VAL A 296 -8.14 5.85 18.31
CA VAL A 296 -8.64 4.50 18.60
C VAL A 296 -7.88 3.76 19.71
N VAL A 297 -6.89 4.38 20.34
CA VAL A 297 -6.05 3.72 21.34
C VAL A 297 -6.84 3.16 22.52
N ASP A 298 -7.91 3.85 22.93
CA ASP A 298 -8.79 3.42 24.03
C ASP A 298 -9.63 2.18 23.67
N HIS A 299 -9.71 1.84 22.40
CA HIS A 299 -10.40 0.66 21.87
C HIS A 299 -9.47 -0.54 21.62
N PHE A 300 -8.19 -0.43 21.97
CA PHE A 300 -7.27 -1.56 21.87
C PHE A 300 -7.62 -2.61 22.92
N ASP A 301 -8.03 -3.78 22.44
CA ASP A 301 -8.38 -4.92 23.27
C ASP A 301 -7.55 -6.18 22.89
N LEU A 302 -7.71 -7.25 23.68
CA LEU A 302 -7.01 -8.51 23.44
C LEU A 302 -7.39 -9.13 22.08
N ARG A 303 -8.64 -8.97 21.62
CA ARG A 303 -9.09 -9.52 20.33
C ARG A 303 -8.43 -8.78 19.18
N ALA A 304 -8.31 -7.45 19.28
CA ALA A 304 -7.58 -6.62 18.32
C ALA A 304 -6.10 -7.05 18.24
N LEU A 305 -5.45 -7.27 19.40
CA LEU A 305 -4.07 -7.74 19.44
C LEU A 305 -3.91 -9.14 18.82
N VAL A 306 -4.80 -10.08 19.15
CA VAL A 306 -4.78 -11.46 18.59
C VAL A 306 -4.96 -11.41 17.07
N TYR A 307 -5.92 -10.62 16.57
CA TYR A 307 -6.11 -10.47 15.14
C TYR A 307 -4.87 -9.85 14.47
N ALA A 308 -4.30 -8.81 15.05
CA ALA A 308 -3.11 -8.15 14.53
C ALA A 308 -1.92 -9.13 14.41
N LEU A 309 -1.67 -9.92 15.46
CA LEU A 309 -0.64 -10.97 15.43
C LEU A 309 -0.94 -12.04 14.36
N PHE A 310 -2.18 -12.48 14.23
CA PHE A 310 -2.57 -13.43 13.18
C PHE A 310 -2.46 -12.83 11.80
N SER A 311 -2.80 -11.54 11.61
CA SER A 311 -2.67 -10.83 10.33
C SER A 311 -1.22 -10.80 9.84
N LEU A 312 -0.27 -10.55 10.75
CA LEU A 312 1.15 -10.48 10.41
C LEU A 312 1.83 -11.85 10.31
N THR A 313 1.22 -12.89 10.83
CA THR A 313 1.77 -14.26 10.83
C THR A 313 0.89 -15.23 10.04
N LEU A 314 -0.10 -15.85 10.66
CA LEU A 314 -0.91 -16.93 10.10
C LEU A 314 -1.61 -16.50 8.79
N ILE A 315 -2.32 -15.36 8.84
CA ILE A 315 -3.12 -14.86 7.70
C ILE A 315 -2.22 -14.49 6.52
N ARG A 316 -0.99 -14.05 6.76
CA ARG A 316 0.00 -13.76 5.71
C ARG A 316 0.77 -15.01 5.29
N MET A 317 1.38 -15.72 6.24
CA MET A 317 2.35 -16.77 5.91
C MET A 317 1.71 -18.03 5.33
N LEU A 318 0.50 -18.41 5.78
CA LEU A 318 -0.16 -19.62 5.27
C LEU A 318 -0.59 -19.48 3.81
N PRO A 319 -1.25 -18.39 3.35
CA PRO A 319 -1.50 -18.17 1.92
C PRO A 319 -0.24 -18.09 1.07
N VAL A 320 0.84 -17.49 1.57
CA VAL A 320 2.13 -17.47 0.86
C VAL A 320 2.67 -18.88 0.70
N LEU A 321 2.67 -19.68 1.78
CA LEU A 321 3.08 -21.07 1.71
C LEU A 321 2.27 -21.86 0.68
N VAL A 322 0.93 -21.74 0.71
CA VAL A 322 0.04 -22.43 -0.23
C VAL A 322 0.27 -21.99 -1.66
N SER A 323 0.41 -20.69 -1.92
CA SER A 323 0.60 -20.14 -3.26
C SER A 323 1.96 -20.53 -3.88
N LEU A 324 2.98 -20.76 -3.05
CA LEU A 324 4.32 -21.13 -3.48
C LEU A 324 4.58 -22.65 -3.47
N LEU A 325 3.58 -23.47 -3.15
CA LEU A 325 3.70 -24.93 -3.29
C LEU A 325 4.08 -25.31 -4.74
N GLY A 326 5.09 -26.14 -4.89
CA GLY A 326 5.58 -26.58 -6.19
C GLY A 326 6.35 -25.50 -6.99
N ALA A 327 6.70 -24.36 -6.39
CA ALA A 327 7.53 -23.33 -7.03
C ALA A 327 9.05 -23.67 -7.02
N GLY A 328 9.46 -24.78 -6.42
CA GLY A 328 10.87 -25.17 -6.33
C GLY A 328 11.68 -24.34 -5.32
N LEU A 329 11.02 -23.60 -4.44
CA LEU A 329 11.66 -22.78 -3.43
C LEU A 329 11.90 -23.55 -2.13
N GLY A 330 13.04 -23.30 -1.49
CA GLY A 330 13.34 -23.86 -0.16
C GLY A 330 12.43 -23.24 0.92
N ALA A 331 12.18 -23.99 2.00
CA ALA A 331 11.31 -23.54 3.11
C ALA A 331 11.76 -22.22 3.73
N SER A 332 13.07 -21.97 3.83
CA SER A 332 13.64 -20.71 4.32
C SER A 332 13.27 -19.52 3.43
N THR A 333 13.26 -19.71 2.11
CA THR A 333 12.86 -18.67 1.14
C THR A 333 11.37 -18.38 1.23
N VAL A 334 10.52 -19.42 1.32
CA VAL A 334 9.08 -19.26 1.48
C VAL A 334 8.75 -18.55 2.80
N ALA A 335 9.41 -18.91 3.89
CA ALA A 335 9.24 -18.25 5.19
C ALA A 335 9.71 -16.79 5.15
N PHE A 336 10.81 -16.50 4.44
CA PHE A 336 11.32 -15.14 4.28
C PHE A 336 10.34 -14.27 3.47
N ILE A 337 9.85 -14.73 2.32
CA ILE A 337 8.82 -14.03 1.51
C ILE A 337 7.53 -13.87 2.32
N GLY A 338 7.13 -14.89 3.07
CA GLY A 338 5.95 -14.85 3.92
C GLY A 338 6.04 -13.80 5.02
N TRP A 339 7.19 -13.69 5.69
CA TRP A 339 7.39 -12.69 6.73
C TRP A 339 7.44 -11.27 6.16
N PHE A 340 8.16 -11.02 5.06
CA PHE A 340 8.31 -9.69 4.50
C PHE A 340 7.12 -9.26 3.63
N GLY A 341 5.95 -9.25 4.26
CA GLY A 341 4.72 -8.64 3.75
C GLY A 341 4.18 -7.58 4.72
N PRO A 342 4.91 -6.47 4.97
CA PRO A 342 4.51 -5.46 5.96
C PRO A 342 3.21 -4.75 5.56
N ARG A 343 2.42 -4.31 6.55
CA ARG A 343 1.24 -3.46 6.37
C ARG A 343 1.65 -2.02 6.63
N GLY A 344 1.35 -1.09 5.72
CA GLY A 344 1.81 0.29 5.84
C GLY A 344 0.93 1.28 5.10
N ILE A 345 1.50 2.05 4.15
CA ILE A 345 0.89 3.23 3.54
C ILE A 345 -0.46 2.94 2.92
N ALA A 346 -0.56 1.93 2.06
CA ALA A 346 -1.83 1.63 1.39
C ALA A 346 -2.93 1.32 2.40
N SER A 347 -2.63 0.53 3.45
CA SER A 347 -3.59 0.24 4.53
C SER A 347 -3.99 1.49 5.30
N ILE A 348 -3.06 2.44 5.54
CA ILE A 348 -3.36 3.73 6.17
C ILE A 348 -4.30 4.54 5.28
N LEU A 349 -3.97 4.67 4.00
CA LEU A 349 -4.75 5.46 3.04
C LEU A 349 -6.16 4.90 2.82
N TYR A 350 -6.28 3.57 2.69
CA TYR A 350 -7.60 2.93 2.63
C TYR A 350 -8.41 3.11 3.91
N THR A 351 -7.75 3.17 5.06
CA THR A 351 -8.44 3.46 6.33
C THR A 351 -8.90 4.92 6.41
N LEU A 352 -8.13 5.86 5.87
CA LEU A 352 -8.55 7.25 5.76
C LEU A 352 -9.74 7.39 4.81
N ILE A 353 -9.75 6.70 3.67
CA ILE A 353 -10.92 6.67 2.78
C ILE A 353 -12.13 6.05 3.49
N LEU A 354 -11.96 4.94 4.20
CA LEU A 354 -13.01 4.34 5.03
C LEU A 354 -13.61 5.36 6.02
N ILE A 355 -12.75 6.13 6.71
CA ILE A 355 -13.19 7.18 7.64
C ILE A 355 -13.95 8.29 6.91
N GLY A 356 -13.50 8.69 5.71
CA GLY A 356 -14.18 9.69 4.89
C GLY A 356 -15.58 9.25 4.45
N GLU A 357 -15.71 7.99 4.03
CA GLU A 357 -16.95 7.44 3.47
C GLU A 357 -17.97 6.99 4.53
N LEU A 358 -17.52 6.34 5.60
CA LEU A 358 -18.40 5.73 6.60
C LEU A 358 -18.39 6.46 7.96
N GLY A 359 -17.42 7.34 8.18
CA GLY A 359 -17.22 8.03 9.46
C GLY A 359 -16.54 7.15 10.53
N ILE A 360 -16.26 7.75 11.68
CA ILE A 360 -15.68 7.10 12.85
C ILE A 360 -16.75 6.48 13.77
N PRO A 361 -17.87 7.18 14.07
CA PRO A 361 -18.85 6.70 15.05
C PRO A 361 -19.42 5.33 14.70
N GLY A 362 -19.30 4.39 15.63
CA GLY A 362 -19.76 3.00 15.44
C GLY A 362 -18.76 2.06 14.75
N HIS A 363 -17.65 2.59 14.26
CA HIS A 363 -16.61 1.82 13.57
C HIS A 363 -15.28 1.74 14.36
N GLU A 364 -15.24 2.33 15.56
CA GLU A 364 -14.00 2.49 16.36
C GLU A 364 -13.29 1.17 16.60
N ARG A 365 -14.06 0.08 16.81
CA ARG A 365 -13.49 -1.24 17.04
C ARG A 365 -12.77 -1.80 15.81
N ILE A 366 -13.36 -1.67 14.63
CA ILE A 366 -12.74 -2.13 13.38
C ILE A 366 -11.51 -1.27 13.06
N LEU A 367 -11.64 0.05 13.23
CA LEU A 367 -10.54 0.99 13.05
C LEU A 367 -9.39 0.69 14.03
N SER A 368 -9.69 0.33 15.28
CA SER A 368 -8.66 -0.02 16.26
C SER A 368 -7.85 -1.25 15.86
N VAL A 369 -8.50 -2.27 15.30
CA VAL A 369 -7.81 -3.47 14.79
C VAL A 369 -6.88 -3.13 13.64
N ILE A 370 -7.36 -2.32 12.68
CA ILE A 370 -6.57 -1.90 11.53
C ILE A 370 -5.35 -1.10 11.99
N VAL A 371 -5.57 -0.07 12.79
CA VAL A 371 -4.51 0.82 13.29
C VAL A 371 -3.48 0.06 14.12
N LEU A 372 -3.92 -0.81 15.04
CA LEU A 372 -3.02 -1.64 15.83
C LEU A 372 -2.17 -2.58 14.96
N THR A 373 -2.79 -3.20 13.94
CA THR A 373 -2.09 -4.11 13.03
C THR A 373 -1.01 -3.36 12.24
N ILE A 374 -1.33 -2.18 11.70
CA ILE A 374 -0.37 -1.35 10.98
C ILE A 374 0.76 -0.89 11.90
N LEU A 375 0.42 -0.43 13.11
CA LEU A 375 1.40 -0.01 14.09
C LEU A 375 2.40 -1.13 14.42
N LEU A 376 1.89 -2.31 14.75
CA LEU A 376 2.74 -3.48 15.02
C LEU A 376 3.56 -3.89 13.78
N SER A 377 2.98 -3.79 12.59
CA SER A 377 3.69 -4.08 11.35
C SER A 377 4.90 -3.18 11.14
N ILE A 378 4.73 -1.85 11.29
CA ILE A 378 5.80 -0.86 11.11
C ILE A 378 7.01 -1.20 12.00
N PHE A 379 6.76 -1.50 13.28
CA PHE A 379 7.85 -1.80 14.21
C PHE A 379 8.41 -3.21 14.04
N ALA A 380 7.57 -4.24 13.90
CA ALA A 380 8.03 -5.62 13.77
C ALA A 380 8.88 -5.82 12.50
N HIS A 381 8.40 -5.34 11.35
CA HIS A 381 9.14 -5.48 10.09
C HIS A 381 10.33 -4.52 10.01
N GLY A 382 10.21 -3.29 10.53
CA GLY A 382 11.32 -2.35 10.58
C GLY A 382 12.51 -2.92 11.38
N ILE A 383 12.28 -3.36 12.62
CA ILE A 383 13.32 -3.92 13.49
C ILE A 383 13.90 -5.22 12.90
N SER A 384 13.07 -6.08 12.31
CA SER A 384 13.50 -7.38 11.81
C SER A 384 14.13 -7.36 10.41
N ALA A 385 13.99 -6.29 9.64
CA ALA A 385 14.40 -6.23 8.23
C ALA A 385 15.90 -6.54 8.05
N ILE A 386 16.78 -5.81 8.71
CA ILE A 386 18.23 -6.00 8.58
C ILE A 386 18.70 -7.34 9.19
N PRO A 387 18.32 -7.69 10.45
CA PRO A 387 18.75 -8.95 11.05
C PRO A 387 18.33 -10.19 10.26
N LEU A 388 17.06 -10.26 9.84
CA LEU A 388 16.56 -11.43 9.12
C LEU A 388 17.12 -11.50 7.69
N SER A 389 17.29 -10.37 6.99
CA SER A 389 17.93 -10.36 5.68
C SER A 389 19.37 -10.89 5.73
N ASN A 390 20.14 -10.47 6.73
CA ASN A 390 21.51 -10.95 6.92
C ASN A 390 21.56 -12.44 7.33
N ALA A 391 20.64 -12.89 8.17
CA ALA A 391 20.54 -14.30 8.55
C ALA A 391 20.16 -15.18 7.35
N TYR A 392 19.17 -14.75 6.57
CA TYR A 392 18.74 -15.43 5.35
C TYR A 392 19.86 -15.53 4.31
N ALA A 393 20.56 -14.42 4.05
CA ALA A 393 21.68 -14.39 3.11
C ALA A 393 22.79 -15.37 3.50
N ARG A 394 23.16 -15.44 4.78
CA ARG A 394 24.14 -16.41 5.30
C ARG A 394 23.67 -17.84 5.11
N HIS A 395 22.42 -18.15 5.41
CA HIS A 395 21.83 -19.47 5.23
C HIS A 395 21.89 -19.96 3.78
N ILE A 396 21.49 -19.10 2.82
CA ILE A 396 21.52 -19.43 1.39
C ILE A 396 22.96 -19.67 0.91
N LYS A 397 23.94 -18.88 1.37
CA LYS A 397 25.34 -19.07 1.02
C LYS A 397 25.85 -20.44 1.49
N HIS A 398 25.62 -20.82 2.74
CA HIS A 398 26.01 -22.14 3.29
C HIS A 398 25.33 -23.31 2.54
N THR A 399 24.05 -23.17 2.19
CA THR A 399 23.34 -24.21 1.45
C THR A 399 23.93 -24.44 0.05
N LYS A 400 24.33 -23.36 -0.64
CA LYS A 400 24.99 -23.48 -1.94
C LYS A 400 26.39 -24.13 -1.84
N GLU A 401 27.17 -23.75 -0.83
CA GLU A 401 28.50 -24.33 -0.58
C GLU A 401 28.46 -25.81 -0.19
N SER A 402 27.40 -26.27 0.50
CA SER A 402 27.21 -27.67 0.87
C SER A 402 26.64 -28.55 -0.26
N SER A 403 26.14 -27.94 -1.34
CA SER A 403 25.57 -28.63 -2.50
C SER A 403 26.52 -28.67 -3.71
N ALA A 404 27.65 -27.93 -3.67
CA ALA A 404 28.74 -27.91 -4.64
C ALA A 404 29.86 -28.88 -4.24
#